data_b13c47ef4d2fdfba1818dcfe1fd1c94f
#
_entry.id   b13c47ef4d2fdfba1818dcfe1fd1c94f
#
_cell.length_a   1.000
_cell.length_b   1.000
_cell.length_c   1.000
_cell.angle_alpha   90.00
_cell.angle_beta   90.00
_cell.angle_gamma   90.00
#
_symmetry.space_group_name_H-M   'P 1'
#
loop_
_entity.id
_entity.type
_entity.pdbx_description
1 polymer ?
#
loop_
_entity_poly.entity_id
_entity_poly.type
_entity_poly.pdbx_seq_one_letter_code
_entity_poly.pdbx_strand_id
1 'polypeptide(L)'
;LAGDDSRLIGSSARDMGSVDDMLAEWKCDSVTADLANAVTFANKVSSQAARILIVTDHKPEDIPQNGRIEYWAFGEPLANLAITEATRSRLSGRDRCLVAVTNFADTDKQRTLYIEAAESGNVLTQRQLNLKPRQTERIFFEPNEGLGPIRIRLAGEDSLATDNQALLAPHRHPHVRVKIDITDEQLHELTTKAV
;
A
#
# COMPACT_ATOMS: atom_id res chain seq x y z
N LEU A 1 1.84 16.90 4.74
CA LEU A 1 2.70 15.71 4.66
C LEU A 1 1.84 14.51 4.29
N ALA A 2 1.82 14.13 3.06
CA ALA A 2 1.10 12.96 2.62
C ALA A 2 2.08 12.05 1.89
N GLY A 3 2.04 10.77 2.21
CA GLY A 3 2.81 9.74 1.57
C GLY A 3 4.16 9.45 2.20
N ASP A 4 4.85 8.48 1.60
CA ASP A 4 6.18 8.05 2.03
C ASP A 4 7.25 9.14 1.82
N ASP A 5 6.96 10.14 0.98
CA ASP A 5 7.86 11.25 0.69
C ASP A 5 7.44 12.53 1.42
N SER A 6 8.23 12.91 2.42
CA SER A 6 8.06 14.19 3.11
C SER A 6 8.49 15.35 2.23
N ARG A 7 7.60 16.29 1.96
CA ARG A 7 7.87 17.48 1.15
C ARG A 7 7.52 18.77 1.88
N LEU A 8 8.25 19.83 1.59
CA LEU A 8 7.92 21.18 2.03
C LEU A 8 6.88 21.79 1.08
N ILE A 9 5.77 22.28 1.63
CA ILE A 9 4.74 23.01 0.89
C ILE A 9 4.83 24.48 1.27
N GLY A 10 5.06 25.31 0.27
CA GLY A 10 5.16 26.74 0.45
C GLY A 10 6.45 27.22 1.14
N SER A 11 6.48 28.51 1.41
CA SER A 11 7.55 29.22 2.13
C SER A 11 7.01 29.74 3.47
N SER A 12 7.76 30.62 4.13
CA SER A 12 7.29 31.26 5.37
C SER A 12 5.99 32.05 5.14
N ALA A 13 4.92 31.64 5.76
CA ALA A 13 3.68 32.38 5.78
C ALA A 13 3.75 33.53 6.80
N ARG A 14 3.19 34.69 6.46
CA ARG A 14 3.15 35.86 7.34
C ARG A 14 1.83 35.99 8.11
N ASP A 15 0.80 35.32 7.61
CA ASP A 15 -0.56 35.35 8.14
C ASP A 15 -1.31 34.05 7.82
N MET A 16 -2.48 33.86 8.41
CA MET A 16 -3.29 32.65 8.21
C MET A 16 -3.84 32.51 6.78
N GLY A 17 -4.13 33.63 6.09
CA GLY A 17 -4.60 33.58 4.70
C GLY A 17 -3.56 32.95 3.78
N SER A 18 -2.29 33.28 3.97
CA SER A 18 -1.18 32.65 3.25
C SER A 18 -1.07 31.14 3.53
N VAL A 19 -1.41 30.69 4.73
CA VAL A 19 -1.45 29.25 5.07
C VAL A 19 -2.61 28.58 4.35
N ASP A 20 -3.79 29.18 4.35
CA ASP A 20 -4.98 28.65 3.68
C ASP A 20 -4.73 28.50 2.16
N ASP A 21 -4.12 29.49 1.53
CA ASP A 21 -3.76 29.44 0.10
C ASP A 21 -2.78 28.28 -0.18
N MET A 22 -1.77 28.07 0.65
CA MET A 22 -0.83 26.95 0.53
C MET A 22 -1.50 25.59 0.73
N LEU A 23 -2.45 25.51 1.66
CA LEU A 23 -3.20 24.27 1.92
C LEU A 23 -4.22 23.96 0.83
N ALA A 24 -4.77 24.97 0.15
CA ALA A 24 -5.72 24.79 -0.96
C ALA A 24 -5.07 24.04 -2.15
N GLU A 25 -3.77 24.17 -2.34
CA GLU A 25 -3.02 23.45 -3.37
C GLU A 25 -2.66 22.02 -2.96
N TRP A 26 -2.78 21.71 -1.67
CA TRP A 26 -2.43 20.38 -1.17
C TRP A 26 -3.49 19.33 -1.50
N LYS A 27 -3.04 18.17 -1.95
CA LYS A 27 -3.91 17.03 -2.22
C LYS A 27 -3.45 15.83 -1.38
N CYS A 28 -4.41 15.14 -0.78
CA CYS A 28 -4.19 13.86 -0.14
C CYS A 28 -4.19 12.78 -1.22
N ASP A 29 -3.03 12.48 -1.77
CA ASP A 29 -2.83 11.54 -2.88
C ASP A 29 -2.13 10.24 -2.47
N SER A 30 -1.88 10.08 -1.18
CA SER A 30 -1.18 8.92 -0.61
C SER A 30 -2.06 8.18 0.38
N VAL A 31 -2.01 6.86 0.35
CA VAL A 31 -2.78 5.98 1.25
C VAL A 31 -2.11 5.78 2.62
N THR A 32 -0.84 6.16 2.73
CA THR A 32 -0.04 6.06 3.95
C THR A 32 0.71 7.35 4.23
N ALA A 33 1.09 7.57 5.47
CA ALA A 33 1.95 8.68 5.87
C ALA A 33 3.03 8.19 6.85
N ASP A 34 4.30 8.36 6.49
CA ASP A 34 5.43 8.10 7.40
C ASP A 34 5.63 9.31 8.32
N LEU A 35 4.96 9.28 9.45
CA LEU A 35 5.02 10.35 10.45
C LEU A 35 6.41 10.50 11.06
N ALA A 36 7.16 9.41 11.24
CA ALA A 36 8.51 9.45 11.81
C ALA A 36 9.49 10.16 10.87
N ASN A 37 9.41 9.86 9.58
CA ASN A 37 10.20 10.55 8.56
C ASN A 37 9.80 12.03 8.45
N ALA A 38 8.49 12.33 8.51
CA ALA A 38 7.98 13.70 8.50
C ALA A 38 8.50 14.54 9.67
N VAL A 39 8.50 13.98 10.86
CA VAL A 39 9.07 14.64 12.07
C VAL A 39 10.57 14.88 11.92
N THR A 40 11.29 13.87 11.40
CA THR A 40 12.73 13.99 11.14
C THR A 40 13.02 15.09 10.14
N PHE A 41 12.25 15.15 9.06
CA PHE A 41 12.35 16.19 8.04
C PHE A 41 12.04 17.57 8.61
N ALA A 42 10.92 17.73 9.36
CA ALA A 42 10.54 18.98 10.00
C ALA A 42 11.64 19.49 10.96
N ASN A 43 12.26 18.59 11.72
CA ASN A 43 13.39 18.95 12.60
C ASN A 43 14.63 19.44 11.84
N LYS A 44 14.88 18.92 10.62
CA LYS A 44 16.01 19.35 9.79
C LYS A 44 15.80 20.73 9.16
N VAL A 45 14.56 21.02 8.74
CA VAL A 45 14.25 22.28 8.04
C VAL A 45 13.89 23.43 8.99
N SER A 46 13.48 23.14 10.22
CA SER A 46 13.10 24.14 11.21
C SER A 46 14.29 24.57 12.08
N SER A 47 14.27 25.83 12.54
CA SER A 47 15.26 26.30 13.53
C SER A 47 15.07 25.55 14.86
N GLN A 48 16.13 25.51 15.70
CA GLN A 48 16.03 24.87 17.02
C GLN A 48 15.01 25.53 17.97
N ALA A 49 14.71 26.79 17.75
CA ALA A 49 13.72 27.54 18.52
C ALA A 49 12.28 27.40 18.00
N ALA A 50 12.08 26.79 16.82
CA ALA A 50 10.76 26.65 16.24
C ALA A 50 9.92 25.59 16.96
N ARG A 51 8.65 25.86 17.16
CA ARG A 51 7.65 24.86 17.58
C ARG A 51 7.14 24.14 16.34
N ILE A 52 6.95 22.85 16.46
CA ILE A 52 6.43 21.99 15.39
C ILE A 52 5.03 21.52 15.83
N LEU A 53 4.01 21.93 15.08
CA LEU A 53 2.66 21.43 15.24
C LEU A 53 2.42 20.32 14.22
N ILE A 54 2.02 19.15 14.70
CA ILE A 54 1.66 18.01 13.85
C ILE A 54 0.15 17.83 13.92
N VAL A 55 -0.49 17.99 12.78
CA VAL A 55 -1.92 17.74 12.61
C VAL A 55 -2.06 16.35 11.96
N THR A 56 -2.79 15.46 12.62
CA THR A 56 -2.91 14.05 12.23
C THR A 56 -4.30 13.52 12.55
N ASP A 57 -4.68 12.38 12.01
CA ASP A 57 -5.92 11.66 12.33
C ASP A 57 -5.81 10.79 13.58
N HIS A 58 -4.59 10.48 14.03
CA HIS A 58 -4.35 9.72 15.26
C HIS A 58 -3.07 10.18 15.96
N LYS A 59 -3.06 10.05 17.27
CA LYS A 59 -1.86 10.35 18.07
C LYS A 59 -0.90 9.16 18.00
N PRO A 60 0.34 9.36 17.54
CA PRO A 60 1.32 8.28 17.54
C PRO A 60 1.73 7.91 18.98
N GLU A 61 1.85 6.61 19.25
CA GLU A 61 2.23 6.09 20.57
C GLU A 61 3.75 6.17 20.79
N ASP A 62 4.55 6.03 19.73
CA ASP A 62 6.00 5.82 19.80
C ASP A 62 6.87 7.07 19.53
N ILE A 63 6.28 8.23 19.25
CA ILE A 63 7.08 9.42 18.97
C ILE A 63 7.24 10.24 20.25
N PRO A 64 8.50 10.53 20.69
CA PRO A 64 8.75 11.27 21.89
C PRO A 64 8.12 12.66 21.85
N GLN A 65 7.29 12.96 22.84
CA GLN A 65 6.81 14.31 23.07
C GLN A 65 7.92 15.09 23.79
N ASN A 66 8.55 16.00 23.08
CA ASN A 66 9.39 17.01 23.70
C ASN A 66 8.61 18.34 23.63
N GLY A 67 8.84 19.26 24.52
CA GLY A 67 8.10 20.53 24.60
C GLY A 67 8.15 21.40 23.33
N ARG A 68 8.79 20.92 22.27
CA ARG A 68 8.90 21.55 20.96
C ARG A 68 7.89 21.00 19.97
N ILE A 69 7.45 19.75 20.13
CA ILE A 69 6.52 19.06 19.23
C ILE A 69 5.17 18.93 19.93
N GLU A 70 4.14 19.41 19.28
CA GLU A 70 2.75 19.33 19.71
C GLU A 70 1.93 18.55 18.68
N TYR A 71 1.05 17.65 19.15
CA TYR A 71 0.18 16.84 18.31
C TYR A 71 -1.26 17.26 18.48
N TRP A 72 -1.91 17.58 17.37
CA TRP A 72 -3.34 17.77 17.28
C TRP A 72 -3.93 16.64 16.46
N ALA A 73 -4.53 15.68 17.15
CA ALA A 73 -5.21 14.56 16.51
C ALA A 73 -6.69 14.88 16.34
N PHE A 74 -7.16 14.78 15.10
CA PHE A 74 -8.55 15.01 14.73
C PHE A 74 -9.08 13.78 14.01
N GLY A 75 -10.32 13.42 14.28
CA GLY A 75 -11.00 12.32 13.63
C GLY A 75 -11.58 11.32 14.62
N GLU A 76 -12.51 10.56 14.14
CA GLU A 76 -13.09 9.43 14.85
C GLU A 76 -12.69 8.13 14.13
N PRO A 77 -12.45 7.03 14.87
CA PRO A 77 -12.23 5.73 14.24
C PRO A 77 -13.43 5.33 13.40
N LEU A 78 -13.23 5.24 12.10
CA LEU A 78 -14.28 4.83 11.19
C LEU A 78 -14.26 3.31 11.01
N ALA A 79 -15.46 2.72 10.92
CA ALA A 79 -15.58 1.28 10.67
C ALA A 79 -15.13 0.97 9.24
N ASN A 80 -14.04 0.24 9.11
CA ASN A 80 -13.44 -0.12 7.84
C ASN A 80 -13.07 -1.59 7.78
N LEU A 81 -13.17 -2.18 6.60
CA LEU A 81 -12.69 -3.50 6.25
C LEU A 81 -11.76 -3.38 5.05
N ALA A 82 -10.48 -3.59 5.24
CA ALA A 82 -9.46 -3.30 4.24
C ALA A 82 -8.78 -4.55 3.67
N ILE A 83 -8.41 -4.50 2.41
CA ILE A 83 -7.39 -5.38 1.85
C ILE A 83 -6.03 -4.83 2.27
N THR A 84 -5.41 -5.45 3.27
CA THR A 84 -4.15 -4.98 3.86
C THR A 84 -2.92 -5.58 3.20
N GLU A 85 -3.07 -6.66 2.46
CA GLU A 85 -2.02 -7.28 1.70
C GLU A 85 -2.61 -7.96 0.46
N ALA A 86 -1.96 -7.79 -0.69
CA ALA A 86 -2.30 -8.50 -1.91
C ALA A 86 -1.01 -8.74 -2.71
N THR A 87 -0.58 -9.99 -2.80
CA THR A 87 0.66 -10.37 -3.47
C THR A 87 0.43 -11.49 -4.46
N ARG A 88 1.17 -11.47 -5.57
CA ARG A 88 1.25 -12.56 -6.54
C ARG A 88 2.72 -12.88 -6.77
N SER A 89 3.10 -14.10 -6.46
CA SER A 89 4.46 -14.60 -6.61
C SER A 89 4.46 -15.88 -7.45
N ARG A 90 5.60 -16.25 -8.00
CA ARG A 90 5.77 -17.51 -8.70
C ARG A 90 6.70 -18.42 -7.92
N LEU A 91 6.23 -19.62 -7.63
CA LEU A 91 7.00 -20.64 -6.94
C LEU A 91 6.90 -21.95 -7.74
N SER A 92 8.05 -22.53 -8.06
CA SER A 92 8.15 -23.81 -8.83
C SER A 92 7.30 -23.78 -10.11
N GLY A 93 7.34 -22.68 -10.85
CA GLY A 93 6.63 -22.52 -12.11
C GLY A 93 5.14 -22.15 -11.99
N ARG A 94 4.55 -22.15 -10.80
CA ARG A 94 3.14 -21.83 -10.57
C ARG A 94 2.96 -20.50 -9.85
N ASP A 95 1.97 -19.75 -10.26
CA ASP A 95 1.60 -18.51 -9.58
C ASP A 95 0.87 -18.84 -8.28
N ARG A 96 1.23 -18.11 -7.23
CA ARG A 96 0.58 -18.15 -5.92
C ARG A 96 0.20 -16.74 -5.50
N CYS A 97 -1.02 -16.60 -5.04
CA CYS A 97 -1.55 -15.34 -4.56
C CYS A 97 -1.88 -15.44 -3.07
N LEU A 98 -1.59 -14.37 -2.36
CA LEU A 98 -2.00 -14.15 -0.99
C LEU A 98 -2.80 -12.85 -0.94
N VAL A 99 -3.94 -12.90 -0.28
CA VAL A 99 -4.74 -11.72 0.06
C VAL A 99 -5.00 -11.74 1.55
N ALA A 100 -4.71 -10.64 2.23
CA ALA A 100 -5.08 -10.44 3.63
C ALA A 100 -6.15 -9.37 3.73
N VAL A 101 -7.20 -9.66 4.49
CA VAL A 101 -8.30 -8.72 4.76
C VAL A 101 -8.40 -8.53 6.26
N THR A 102 -8.38 -7.27 6.70
CA THR A 102 -8.43 -6.90 8.11
C THR A 102 -9.69 -6.10 8.43
N ASN A 103 -10.35 -6.46 9.52
CA ASN A 103 -11.44 -5.69 10.09
C ASN A 103 -10.89 -4.65 11.09
N PHE A 104 -10.96 -3.38 10.74
CA PHE A 104 -10.56 -2.27 11.61
C PHE A 104 -11.69 -1.74 12.49
N ALA A 105 -12.91 -2.24 12.33
CA ALA A 105 -14.03 -1.88 13.18
C ALA A 105 -13.98 -2.60 14.53
N ASP A 106 -14.72 -2.05 15.51
CA ASP A 106 -14.89 -2.63 16.84
C ASP A 106 -16.10 -3.61 16.93
N THR A 107 -16.69 -3.95 15.77
CA THR A 107 -17.79 -4.88 15.64
C THR A 107 -17.50 -5.94 14.58
N ASP A 108 -18.17 -7.08 14.67
CA ASP A 108 -18.09 -8.13 13.65
C ASP A 108 -18.52 -7.56 12.28
N LYS A 109 -17.76 -7.90 11.25
CA LYS A 109 -18.06 -7.52 9.87
C LYS A 109 -18.18 -8.74 8.98
N GLN A 110 -19.21 -8.70 8.12
CA GLN A 110 -19.42 -9.70 7.09
C GLN A 110 -19.33 -9.04 5.71
N ARG A 111 -18.51 -9.60 4.82
CA ARG A 111 -18.32 -9.10 3.44
C ARG A 111 -18.04 -10.26 2.49
N THR A 112 -18.33 -10.04 1.22
CA THR A 112 -17.94 -10.96 0.17
C THR A 112 -16.68 -10.43 -0.52
N LEU A 113 -15.65 -11.27 -0.58
CA LEU A 113 -14.46 -11.03 -1.39
C LEU A 113 -14.66 -11.67 -2.75
N TYR A 114 -14.46 -10.90 -3.80
CA TYR A 114 -14.44 -11.35 -5.20
C TYR A 114 -13.00 -11.36 -5.72
N ILE A 115 -12.65 -12.44 -6.38
CA ILE A 115 -11.40 -12.58 -7.15
C ILE A 115 -11.81 -12.70 -8.60
N GLU A 116 -11.41 -11.74 -9.42
CA GLU A 116 -11.90 -11.56 -10.78
C GLU A 116 -10.73 -11.49 -11.77
N ALA A 117 -10.91 -12.01 -12.98
CA ALA A 117 -10.00 -11.73 -14.09
C ALA A 117 -10.19 -10.25 -14.48
N ALA A 118 -9.16 -9.42 -14.32
CA ALA A 118 -9.29 -7.97 -14.45
C ALA A 118 -9.68 -7.50 -15.86
N GLU A 119 -9.26 -8.24 -16.90
CA GLU A 119 -9.52 -7.91 -18.29
C GLU A 119 -10.95 -8.24 -18.73
N SER A 120 -11.49 -9.38 -18.28
CA SER A 120 -12.82 -9.84 -18.68
C SER A 120 -13.92 -9.54 -17.65
N GLY A 121 -13.54 -9.23 -16.42
CA GLY A 121 -14.49 -9.08 -15.31
C GLY A 121 -15.07 -10.41 -14.80
N ASN A 122 -14.63 -11.54 -15.34
CA ASN A 122 -15.14 -12.84 -14.92
C ASN A 122 -14.72 -13.14 -13.47
N VAL A 123 -15.70 -13.52 -12.65
CA VAL A 123 -15.46 -13.97 -11.28
C VAL A 123 -14.80 -15.36 -11.31
N LEU A 124 -13.57 -15.44 -10.84
CA LEU A 124 -12.81 -16.68 -10.71
C LEU A 124 -13.23 -17.45 -9.46
N THR A 125 -13.42 -16.71 -8.38
CA THR A 125 -13.92 -17.24 -7.12
C THR A 125 -14.51 -16.14 -6.25
N GLN A 126 -15.36 -16.52 -5.32
CA GLN A 126 -15.89 -15.61 -4.30
C GLN A 126 -15.83 -16.29 -2.93
N ARG A 127 -15.61 -15.50 -1.90
CA ARG A 127 -15.53 -15.99 -0.52
C ARG A 127 -16.26 -15.07 0.43
N GLN A 128 -17.12 -15.64 1.25
CA GLN A 128 -17.77 -14.93 2.36
C GLN A 128 -16.78 -14.84 3.52
N LEU A 129 -16.51 -13.62 3.99
CA LEU A 129 -15.67 -13.34 5.13
C LEU A 129 -16.55 -12.97 6.33
N ASN A 130 -16.22 -13.52 7.50
CA ASN A 130 -16.83 -13.17 8.77
C ASN A 130 -15.70 -12.83 9.74
N LEU A 131 -15.40 -11.56 9.89
CA LEU A 131 -14.24 -11.09 10.64
C LEU A 131 -14.66 -10.43 11.94
N LYS A 132 -14.13 -10.93 13.06
CA LYS A 132 -14.25 -10.31 14.37
C LYS A 132 -13.51 -8.98 14.40
N PRO A 133 -13.75 -8.12 15.41
CA PRO A 133 -12.98 -6.91 15.62
C PRO A 133 -11.47 -7.17 15.58
N ARG A 134 -10.74 -6.36 14.83
CA ARG A 134 -9.27 -6.42 14.70
C ARG A 134 -8.72 -7.73 14.12
N GLN A 135 -9.57 -8.59 13.58
CA GLN A 135 -9.16 -9.85 12.97
C GLN A 135 -8.67 -9.63 11.54
N THR A 136 -7.61 -10.35 11.18
CA THR A 136 -7.12 -10.48 9.81
C THR A 136 -7.33 -11.92 9.32
N GLU A 137 -7.94 -12.07 8.15
CA GLU A 137 -8.03 -13.36 7.44
C GLU A 137 -7.08 -13.35 6.24
N ARG A 138 -6.29 -14.43 6.10
CA ARG A 138 -5.39 -14.65 4.97
C ARG A 138 -5.93 -15.71 4.05
N ILE A 139 -6.01 -15.38 2.78
CA ILE A 139 -6.58 -16.22 1.73
C ILE A 139 -5.49 -16.52 0.71
N PHE A 140 -5.22 -17.81 0.53
CA PHE A 140 -4.27 -18.31 -0.46
C PHE A 140 -5.03 -18.93 -1.62
N PHE A 141 -4.61 -18.65 -2.85
CA PHE A 141 -5.12 -19.30 -4.03
C PHE A 141 -4.07 -19.38 -5.13
N GLU A 142 -4.25 -20.36 -6.01
CA GLU A 142 -3.38 -20.55 -7.16
C GLU A 142 -4.23 -20.28 -8.42
N PRO A 143 -3.96 -19.20 -9.16
CA PRO A 143 -4.66 -18.94 -10.40
C PRO A 143 -4.20 -19.92 -11.49
N ASN A 144 -5.05 -20.11 -12.50
CA ASN A 144 -4.69 -20.91 -13.67
C ASN A 144 -3.45 -20.31 -14.35
N GLU A 145 -2.63 -21.18 -14.93
CA GLU A 145 -1.44 -20.79 -15.67
C GLU A 145 -1.81 -19.86 -16.85
N GLY A 146 -1.01 -18.79 -17.03
CA GLY A 146 -1.24 -17.82 -18.10
C GLY A 146 -2.35 -16.81 -17.82
N LEU A 147 -2.98 -16.83 -16.64
CA LEU A 147 -3.98 -15.84 -16.29
C LEU A 147 -3.36 -14.44 -16.21
N GLY A 148 -3.98 -13.48 -16.91
CA GLY A 148 -3.64 -12.07 -16.91
C GLY A 148 -3.74 -11.40 -15.51
N PRO A 149 -3.90 -10.09 -15.44
CA PRO A 149 -4.09 -9.39 -14.17
C PRO A 149 -5.35 -9.86 -13.42
N ILE A 150 -5.25 -9.94 -12.10
CA ILE A 150 -6.34 -10.36 -11.21
C ILE A 150 -6.77 -9.16 -10.38
N ARG A 151 -8.06 -8.87 -10.37
CA ARG A 151 -8.67 -7.88 -9.48
C ARG A 151 -9.21 -8.58 -8.24
N ILE A 152 -8.86 -8.06 -7.09
CA ILE A 152 -9.42 -8.43 -5.79
C ILE A 152 -10.36 -7.31 -5.38
N ARG A 153 -11.58 -7.63 -4.95
CA ARG A 153 -12.57 -6.62 -4.56
C ARG A 153 -13.43 -7.10 -3.39
N LEU A 154 -13.54 -6.25 -2.37
CA LEU A 154 -14.52 -6.39 -1.30
C LEU A 154 -15.86 -5.80 -1.74
N ALA A 155 -16.95 -6.53 -1.51
CA ALA A 155 -18.29 -6.03 -1.79
C ALA A 155 -18.78 -5.07 -0.70
N GLY A 156 -19.62 -4.13 -1.10
CA GLY A 156 -20.24 -3.15 -0.21
C GLY A 156 -19.39 -1.88 -0.06
N GLU A 157 -19.99 -0.91 0.61
CA GLU A 157 -19.37 0.37 0.92
C GLU A 157 -18.96 0.42 2.37
N ASP A 158 -17.87 1.11 2.66
CA ASP A 158 -17.41 1.45 3.99
C ASP A 158 -16.76 2.84 3.98
N SER A 159 -16.02 3.14 5.03
CA SER A 159 -15.50 4.49 5.22
C SER A 159 -14.33 4.84 4.31
N LEU A 160 -13.67 3.84 3.68
CA LEU A 160 -12.52 4.05 2.81
C LEU A 160 -12.55 3.12 1.59
N ALA A 161 -13.21 3.56 0.52
CA ALA A 161 -13.39 2.76 -0.69
C ALA A 161 -12.07 2.37 -1.41
N THR A 162 -10.99 3.10 -1.16
CA THR A 162 -9.70 2.91 -1.86
C THR A 162 -9.04 1.58 -1.51
N ASP A 163 -9.18 1.09 -0.29
CA ASP A 163 -8.60 -0.15 0.20
C ASP A 163 -9.51 -1.38 0.01
N ASN A 164 -10.67 -1.18 -0.60
CA ASN A 164 -11.61 -2.23 -0.97
C ASN A 164 -11.25 -2.96 -2.25
N GLN A 165 -10.17 -2.57 -2.92
CA GLN A 165 -9.73 -3.23 -4.15
C GLN A 165 -8.21 -3.27 -4.27
N ALA A 166 -7.71 -4.33 -4.92
CA ALA A 166 -6.32 -4.49 -5.27
C ALA A 166 -6.19 -5.11 -6.66
N LEU A 167 -5.10 -4.81 -7.37
CA LEU A 167 -4.77 -5.39 -8.66
C LEU A 167 -3.46 -6.17 -8.56
N LEU A 168 -3.51 -7.45 -8.88
CA LEU A 168 -2.35 -8.33 -8.93
C LEU A 168 -1.89 -8.50 -10.38
N ALA A 169 -0.75 -7.91 -10.72
CA ALA A 169 -0.14 -8.10 -12.03
C ALA A 169 0.44 -9.52 -12.17
N PRO A 170 0.40 -10.10 -13.37
CA PRO A 170 1.06 -11.37 -13.62
C PRO A 170 2.58 -11.23 -13.50
N HIS A 171 3.24 -12.29 -13.05
CA HIS A 171 4.69 -12.31 -13.00
C HIS A 171 5.24 -12.25 -14.44
N ARG A 172 5.96 -11.20 -14.77
CA ARG A 172 6.66 -11.10 -16.05
C ARG A 172 8.02 -11.76 -15.93
N HIS A 173 8.29 -12.75 -16.79
CA HIS A 173 9.66 -13.20 -16.97
C HIS A 173 10.38 -12.18 -17.84
N PRO A 174 11.46 -11.57 -17.38
CA PRO A 174 12.31 -10.81 -18.27
C PRO A 174 12.88 -11.80 -19.30
N HIS A 175 12.63 -11.55 -20.57
CA HIS A 175 13.33 -12.26 -21.63
C HIS A 175 14.76 -11.72 -21.65
N VAL A 176 15.68 -12.49 -21.09
CA VAL A 176 17.11 -12.20 -21.16
C VAL A 176 17.64 -12.82 -22.44
N ARG A 177 18.16 -11.99 -23.33
CA ARG A 177 18.92 -12.48 -24.48
C ARG A 177 20.36 -12.69 -24.02
N VAL A 178 20.78 -13.94 -23.97
CA VAL A 178 22.17 -14.31 -23.65
C VAL A 178 22.90 -14.52 -24.96
N LYS A 179 23.97 -13.76 -25.21
CA LYS A 179 24.92 -14.03 -26.28
C LYS A 179 26.03 -14.90 -25.68
N ILE A 180 26.16 -16.13 -26.18
CA ILE A 180 27.24 -17.04 -25.80
C ILE A 180 28.34 -16.90 -26.84
N ASP A 181 29.50 -16.43 -26.44
CA ASP A 181 30.67 -16.23 -27.28
C ASP A 181 31.82 -17.10 -26.76
N ILE A 182 31.74 -18.40 -27.06
CA ILE A 182 32.73 -19.40 -26.62
C ILE A 182 33.29 -20.08 -27.87
N THR A 183 34.61 -20.06 -27.99
CA THR A 183 35.33 -20.63 -29.12
C THR A 183 35.49 -22.16 -29.04
N ASP A 184 35.37 -22.72 -27.83
CA ASP A 184 35.43 -24.16 -27.58
C ASP A 184 34.03 -24.76 -27.81
N GLU A 185 33.94 -25.70 -28.76
CA GLU A 185 32.68 -26.30 -29.22
C GLU A 185 32.02 -27.16 -28.13
N GLN A 186 32.79 -27.84 -27.27
CA GLN A 186 32.23 -28.63 -26.15
C GLN A 186 31.65 -27.76 -25.07
N LEU A 187 32.34 -26.68 -24.72
CA LEU A 187 31.86 -25.69 -23.74
C LEU A 187 30.64 -24.90 -24.27
N HIS A 188 30.60 -24.59 -25.57
CA HIS A 188 29.46 -23.94 -26.21
C HIS A 188 28.20 -24.80 -26.13
N GLU A 189 28.31 -26.11 -26.40
CA GLU A 189 27.17 -27.04 -26.34
C GLU A 189 26.64 -27.18 -24.90
N LEU A 190 27.52 -27.28 -23.90
CA LEU A 190 27.14 -27.36 -22.48
C LEU A 190 26.43 -26.10 -21.99
N THR A 191 26.93 -24.92 -22.37
CA THR A 191 26.32 -23.64 -21.94
C THR A 191 24.98 -23.38 -22.65
N THR A 192 24.81 -23.80 -23.89
CA THR A 192 23.53 -23.66 -24.63
C THR A 192 22.44 -24.54 -24.03
N LYS A 193 22.78 -25.67 -23.42
CA LYS A 193 21.84 -26.56 -22.72
C LYS A 193 21.44 -26.07 -21.33
N ALA A 194 22.21 -25.13 -20.74
CA ALA A 194 22.00 -24.61 -19.38
C ALA A 194 21.18 -23.32 -19.33
N VAL A 195 20.92 -22.67 -20.45
CA VAL A 195 20.12 -21.46 -20.62
C VAL A 195 18.73 -21.82 -21.16
#